data_0318b75677a07baeb0e11b07e22bc96d
#
_entry.id   0318b75677a07baeb0e11b07e22bc96d
#
_cell.length_a   1.000
_cell.length_b   1.000
_cell.length_c   1.000
_cell.angle_alpha   90.00
_cell.angle_beta   90.00
_cell.angle_gamma   90.00
#
_symmetry.space_group_name_H-M   'P 1'
#
loop_
_entity.id
_entity.type
_entity.pdbx_description
1 polymer ?
#
loop_
_entity_poly.entity_id
_entity_poly.type
_entity_poly.pdbx_seq_one_letter_code
_entity_poly.pdbx_strand_id
1 'polypeptide(L)'
;MLQSESPKRTITVQTREDVARHSRSTDLWVVIDKEVYDLTNFQAEHPGGDRILRKFGGQDASRIFHENHRQSLLARYKERLQIGVVETEIPDKKGFLRRWFG
;
A
#
# COMPACT_ATOMS: atom_id res chain seq x y z
N MET A 1 -7.20 33.85 6.27
CA MET A 1 -6.63 33.34 6.33
C MET A 1 -6.38 32.15 5.95
N LEU A 2 -5.64 31.83 5.61
CA LEU A 2 -5.45 30.76 5.17
C LEU A 2 -5.27 29.75 6.07
N GLN A 3 -5.74 28.72 6.00
CA GLN A 3 -5.54 27.74 6.76
C GLN A 3 -4.37 27.10 6.55
N SER A 4 -3.75 26.61 7.46
CA SER A 4 -2.51 26.00 7.33
C SER A 4 -2.59 24.52 7.28
N GLU A 5 -3.77 23.97 7.15
CA GLU A 5 -3.86 22.55 7.06
C GLU A 5 -3.30 22.03 5.80
N SER A 6 -2.56 20.96 5.86
CA SER A 6 -2.11 20.26 4.68
C SER A 6 -3.30 19.62 3.99
N PRO A 7 -3.30 19.54 2.68
CA PRO A 7 -4.36 18.84 1.98
C PRO A 7 -4.42 17.40 2.46
N LYS A 8 -5.61 16.89 2.62
CA LYS A 8 -5.76 15.49 2.96
C LYS A 8 -5.33 14.65 1.80
N ARG A 9 -4.63 13.57 2.09
CA ARG A 9 -4.21 12.66 1.06
C ARG A 9 -5.43 11.95 0.50
N THR A 10 -5.51 11.86 -0.81
CA THR A 10 -6.56 11.13 -1.47
C THR A 10 -6.21 9.65 -1.45
N ILE A 11 -7.10 8.84 -0.89
CA ILE A 11 -6.93 7.39 -0.89
C ILE A 11 -7.76 6.83 -2.02
N THR A 12 -7.12 6.16 -2.95
CA THR A 12 -7.79 5.60 -4.12
C THR A 12 -7.99 4.10 -3.97
N VAL A 13 -8.91 3.55 -4.76
CA VAL A 13 -9.13 2.11 -4.80
C VAL A 13 -8.35 1.55 -5.98
N GLN A 14 -7.56 0.52 -5.72
CA GLN A 14 -6.70 -0.09 -6.72
C GLN A 14 -6.99 -1.59 -6.81
N THR A 15 -6.83 -2.15 -8.01
CA THR A 15 -6.86 -3.60 -8.15
C THR A 15 -5.45 -4.14 -7.88
N ARG A 16 -5.34 -5.44 -7.65
CA ARG A 16 -4.02 -6.05 -7.50
C ARG A 16 -3.22 -5.95 -8.80
N GLU A 17 -3.89 -5.97 -9.93
CA GLU A 17 -3.23 -5.76 -11.23
C GLU A 17 -2.66 -4.35 -11.34
N ASP A 18 -3.38 -3.37 -10.83
CA ASP A 18 -2.87 -2.00 -10.82
C ASP A 18 -1.59 -1.91 -10.00
N VAL A 19 -1.60 -2.51 -8.81
CA VAL A 19 -0.43 -2.49 -7.93
C VAL A 19 0.74 -3.19 -8.61
N ALA A 20 0.49 -4.31 -9.28
CA ALA A 20 1.53 -5.10 -9.91
C ALA A 20 2.31 -4.32 -10.98
N ARG A 21 1.71 -3.28 -11.55
CA ARG A 21 2.40 -2.45 -12.54
C ARG A 21 3.44 -1.53 -11.92
N HIS A 22 3.38 -1.33 -10.60
CA HIS A 22 4.29 -0.42 -9.90
C HIS A 22 5.35 -1.22 -9.14
N SER A 23 6.19 -1.91 -9.91
CA SER A 23 7.17 -2.84 -9.36
C SER A 23 8.62 -2.43 -9.62
N ARG A 24 8.86 -1.21 -10.06
CA ARG A 24 10.21 -0.74 -10.42
C ARG A 24 10.75 0.18 -9.35
N SER A 25 12.06 0.29 -9.30
CA SER A 25 12.70 1.19 -8.33
C SER A 25 12.27 2.65 -8.49
N THR A 26 11.84 3.03 -9.69
CA THR A 26 11.37 4.38 -9.94
C THR A 26 9.87 4.54 -9.73
N ASP A 27 9.18 3.44 -9.44
CA ASP A 27 7.74 3.46 -9.27
C ASP A 27 7.36 2.20 -8.49
N LEU A 28 7.41 2.28 -7.17
CA LEU A 28 7.40 1.11 -6.31
C LEU A 28 6.25 1.15 -5.30
N TRP A 29 5.27 0.28 -5.51
CA TRP A 29 4.15 0.13 -4.58
C TRP A 29 4.17 -1.26 -3.98
N VAL A 30 3.64 -1.38 -2.77
CA VAL A 30 3.39 -2.69 -2.13
C VAL A 30 2.03 -2.65 -1.47
N VAL A 31 1.49 -3.83 -1.20
CA VAL A 31 0.26 -3.97 -0.42
C VAL A 31 0.63 -4.51 0.96
N ILE A 32 0.11 -3.89 2.00
CA ILE A 32 0.20 -4.39 3.37
C ILE A 32 -1.18 -4.29 3.99
N ASP A 33 -1.73 -5.42 4.40
CA ASP A 33 -3.06 -5.49 5.03
C ASP A 33 -4.14 -4.82 4.17
N LYS A 34 -4.11 -5.11 2.88
CA LYS A 34 -5.06 -4.58 1.89
C LYS A 34 -4.95 -3.09 1.64
N GLU A 35 -3.93 -2.46 2.16
CA GLU A 35 -3.65 -1.04 1.92
C GLU A 35 -2.45 -0.91 1.00
N VAL A 36 -2.50 0.07 0.11
CA VAL A 36 -1.45 0.27 -0.89
C VAL A 36 -0.52 1.39 -0.43
N TYR A 37 0.77 1.12 -0.46
CA TYR A 37 1.79 2.04 -0.02
C TYR A 37 2.75 2.35 -1.16
N ASP A 38 3.01 3.63 -1.37
CA ASP A 38 4.00 4.05 -2.38
C ASP A 38 5.35 4.22 -1.69
N LEU A 39 6.26 3.33 -1.99
CA LEU A 39 7.58 3.30 -1.37
C LEU A 39 8.68 3.86 -2.27
N THR A 40 8.31 4.49 -3.39
CA THR A 40 9.29 4.94 -4.36
C THR A 40 10.38 5.79 -3.72
N ASN A 41 9.98 6.77 -2.93
CA ASN A 41 10.95 7.68 -2.30
C ASN A 41 11.40 7.22 -0.92
N PHE A 42 10.86 6.13 -0.43
CA PHE A 42 11.20 5.59 0.88
C PHE A 42 12.40 4.65 0.84
N GLN A 43 12.77 4.21 -0.35
CA GLN A 43 13.81 3.18 -0.48
C GLN A 43 15.11 3.54 0.21
N ALA A 44 15.51 4.80 0.14
CA ALA A 44 16.76 5.24 0.75
C ALA A 44 16.69 5.29 2.27
N GLU A 45 15.51 5.33 2.84
CA GLU A 45 15.34 5.40 4.30
C GLU A 45 15.18 4.03 4.94
N HIS A 46 14.98 2.99 4.16
CA HIS A 46 14.64 1.68 4.71
C HIS A 46 15.85 1.01 5.36
N PRO A 47 15.77 0.69 6.67
CA PRO A 47 16.86 -0.02 7.32
C PRO A 47 16.92 -1.42 6.74
N GLY A 48 17.94 -1.89 6.28
CA GLY A 48 18.04 -3.17 5.60
C GLY A 48 18.14 -3.03 4.11
N GLY A 49 17.92 -1.81 3.60
CA GLY A 49 18.22 -1.48 2.24
C GLY A 49 17.08 -1.55 1.27
N ASP A 50 17.32 -0.98 0.11
CA ASP A 50 16.34 -0.86 -0.94
C ASP A 50 16.09 -2.18 -1.67
N ARG A 51 17.01 -3.11 -1.63
CA ARG A 51 16.86 -4.39 -2.30
C ARG A 51 15.64 -5.18 -1.85
N ILE A 52 15.41 -5.24 -0.53
CA ILE A 52 14.29 -5.99 0.01
C ILE A 52 12.97 -5.36 -0.43
N LEU A 53 12.92 -4.04 -0.47
CA LEU A 53 11.71 -3.35 -0.92
C LEU A 53 11.43 -3.65 -2.39
N ARG A 54 12.46 -3.60 -3.22
CA ARG A 54 12.30 -3.86 -4.64
C ARG A 54 11.88 -5.29 -4.94
N LYS A 55 12.31 -6.22 -4.10
CA LYS A 55 11.94 -7.60 -4.25
C LYS A 55 10.43 -7.79 -4.14
N PHE A 56 9.77 -7.01 -3.30
CA PHE A 56 8.34 -7.12 -3.08
C PHE A 56 7.52 -6.08 -3.83
N GLY A 57 8.16 -5.30 -4.69
CA GLY A 57 7.45 -4.28 -5.46
C GLY A 57 6.31 -4.86 -6.27
N GLY A 58 5.16 -4.21 -6.23
CA GLY A 58 3.97 -4.64 -6.94
C GLY A 58 3.25 -5.81 -6.31
N GLN A 59 3.68 -6.26 -5.13
CA GLN A 59 3.16 -7.48 -4.51
C GLN A 59 2.59 -7.20 -3.13
N ASP A 60 1.95 -8.22 -2.57
CA ASP A 60 1.47 -8.17 -1.20
C ASP A 60 2.61 -8.53 -0.27
N ALA A 61 3.04 -7.58 0.52
CA ALA A 61 4.15 -7.72 1.45
C ALA A 61 3.70 -7.84 2.90
N SER A 62 2.41 -8.13 3.14
CA SER A 62 1.86 -8.17 4.50
C SER A 62 2.61 -9.12 5.39
N ARG A 63 2.80 -10.34 4.93
CA ARG A 63 3.45 -11.37 5.72
C ARG A 63 4.88 -11.01 6.10
N ILE A 64 5.67 -10.60 5.11
CA ILE A 64 7.06 -10.27 5.38
C ILE A 64 7.18 -9.03 6.26
N PHE A 65 6.26 -8.08 6.09
CA PHE A 65 6.24 -6.89 6.93
C PHE A 65 6.00 -7.27 8.39
N HIS A 66 4.95 -8.06 8.65
CA HIS A 66 4.59 -8.41 10.02
C HIS A 66 5.60 -9.33 10.69
N GLU A 67 6.33 -10.09 9.92
CA GLU A 67 7.41 -10.92 10.47
C GLU A 67 8.60 -10.10 10.94
N ASN A 68 8.77 -8.91 10.42
CA ASN A 68 9.96 -8.09 10.68
C ASN A 68 9.68 -6.77 11.38
N HIS A 69 8.43 -6.34 11.46
CA HIS A 69 8.11 -5.02 12.01
C HIS A 69 6.89 -5.08 12.92
N ARG A 70 6.88 -4.19 13.89
CA ARG A 70 5.76 -4.08 14.81
C ARG A 70 4.59 -3.32 14.16
N GLN A 71 3.40 -3.61 14.63
CA GLN A 71 2.20 -2.95 14.14
C GLN A 71 2.23 -1.43 14.30
N SER A 72 2.84 -0.96 15.37
CA SER A 72 2.95 0.49 15.60
C SER A 72 3.76 1.20 14.52
N LEU A 73 4.70 0.49 13.90
CA LEU A 73 5.48 1.06 12.81
C LEU A 73 4.61 1.25 11.57
N LEU A 74 3.70 0.31 11.33
CA LEU A 74 2.80 0.41 10.20
C LEU A 74 1.92 1.65 10.31
N ALA A 75 1.45 1.95 11.52
CA ALA A 75 0.62 3.14 11.71
C ALA A 75 1.35 4.42 11.32
N ARG A 76 2.65 4.50 11.59
CA ARG A 76 3.44 5.66 11.18
C ARG A 76 3.59 5.75 9.68
N TYR A 77 3.85 4.62 9.03
CA TYR A 77 4.02 4.60 7.58
C TYR A 77 2.72 4.86 6.85
N LYS A 78 1.61 4.45 7.45
CA LYS A 78 0.30 4.68 6.89
C LYS A 78 0.05 6.16 6.66
N GLU A 79 0.37 6.99 7.62
CA GLU A 79 0.18 8.42 7.47
C GLU A 79 1.01 9.01 6.34
N ARG A 80 2.22 8.52 6.15
CA ARG A 80 3.14 9.09 5.18
C ARG A 80 3.01 8.52 3.80
N LEU A 81 2.74 7.23 3.71
CA LEU A 81 3.00 6.47 2.48
C LEU A 81 1.78 5.81 1.87
N GLN A 82 0.69 5.70 2.61
CA GLN A 82 -0.49 5.05 2.04
C GLN A 82 -1.12 5.89 0.95
N ILE A 83 -1.40 5.28 -0.19
CA ILE A 83 -2.04 5.96 -1.31
C ILE A 83 -3.37 5.34 -1.70
N GLY A 84 -3.69 4.19 -1.17
CA GLY A 84 -4.93 3.55 -1.57
C GLY A 84 -5.24 2.30 -0.77
N VAL A 85 -6.28 1.63 -1.22
CA VAL A 85 -6.69 0.33 -0.67
C VAL A 85 -6.93 -0.61 -1.85
N VAL A 86 -6.78 -1.90 -1.61
CA VAL A 86 -7.03 -2.90 -2.63
C VAL A 86 -8.53 -3.19 -2.67
N GLU A 87 -9.08 -3.21 -3.88
CA GLU A 87 -10.43 -3.61 -4.11
C GLU A 87 -10.62 -5.07 -3.70
N THR A 88 -11.72 -5.36 -3.01
CA THR A 88 -12.01 -6.73 -2.60
C THR A 88 -13.30 -7.21 -3.26
N GLU A 89 -13.42 -8.52 -3.40
CA GLU A 89 -14.62 -9.13 -3.97
C GLU A 89 -15.36 -9.87 -2.88
N ILE A 90 -16.67 -9.69 -2.82
CA ILE A 90 -17.50 -10.41 -1.88
C ILE A 90 -18.61 -11.14 -2.64
N PRO A 91 -18.98 -12.35 -2.20
CA PRO A 91 -20.09 -13.05 -2.85
C PRO A 91 -21.41 -12.38 -2.46
N ASP A 92 -22.33 -12.26 -3.41
CA ASP A 92 -23.65 -11.77 -3.09
C ASP A 92 -24.57 -12.98 -2.81
N LYS A 93 -25.81 -12.71 -2.50
CA LYS A 93 -26.76 -13.75 -2.13
C LYS A 93 -27.07 -14.73 -3.25
N LYS A 94 -26.80 -14.35 -4.47
CA LYS A 94 -27.06 -15.21 -5.62
C LYS A 94 -25.83 -15.98 -6.07
N GLY A 95 -24.75 -15.85 -5.33
CA GLY A 95 -23.51 -16.52 -5.68
C GLY A 95 -22.61 -15.77 -6.63
N PHE A 96 -22.99 -14.57 -7.01
CA PHE A 96 -22.12 -13.73 -7.82
C PHE A 96 -21.16 -12.97 -6.92
N LEU A 97 -20.06 -12.53 -7.50
CA LEU A 97 -19.10 -11.71 -6.76
C LEU A 97 -19.36 -10.25 -7.01
N ARG A 98 -19.25 -9.46 -5.98
CA ARG A 98 -19.34 -8.01 -6.08
C ARG A 98 -18.04 -7.41 -5.60
N ARG A 99 -17.67 -6.29 -6.20
CA ARG A 99 -16.48 -5.58 -5.79
C ARG A 99 -16.83 -4.63 -4.66
N TRP A 100 -15.99 -4.65 -3.67
CA TRP A 100 -16.17 -3.82 -2.51
C TRP A 100 -15.04 -2.79 -2.46
N PHE A 101 -15.41 -1.52 -2.24
CA PHE A 101 -14.41 -0.46 -2.14
C PHE A 101 -14.39 0.02 -0.71
N GLY A 102 -13.34 -0.28 -0.02
CA GLY A 102 -13.24 0.01 1.40
C GLY A 102 -12.73 1.38 1.74
#